data_d2bfa09059e6250a5d394e409157636f
#
_entry.id   d2bfa09059e6250a5d394e409157636f
#
_cell.length_a   1.000
_cell.length_b   1.000
_cell.length_c   1.000
_cell.angle_alpha   90.00
_cell.angle_beta   90.00
_cell.angle_gamma   90.00
#
_symmetry.space_group_name_H-M   'P 1'
#
loop_
_entity.id
_entity.type
_entity.pdbx_description
1 polymer ?
#
loop_
_entity_poly.entity_id
_entity_poly.type
_entity_poly.pdbx_seq_one_letter_code
_entity_poly.pdbx_strand_id
1 'polypeptide(L)'
;IKLDATENLAQSSQYSIKLSEAKAQIQLLDYLREYIDNQDNKYQIIPSNVGLEDNASTTLINKYNQSVIDRNRLLRSASEIAPQVLTLTETLDQLQSSIRTALSQARHSADIKRMNIENQYSQYQSKISSTPEQERVLTQIGRQQEVKSGLYLMLLQKREENSISLAAT
;
A
#
# COMPACT_ATOMS: atom_id res chain seq x y z
N ILE A 1 22.35 -21.22 -26.63
CA ILE A 1 21.09 -21.84 -26.15
C ILE A 1 21.03 -21.89 -24.60
N LYS A 2 22.11 -22.34 -23.93
CA LYS A 2 22.16 -22.34 -22.46
C LYS A 2 22.20 -20.93 -21.84
N LEU A 3 22.87 -19.98 -22.48
CA LEU A 3 22.97 -18.59 -22.01
C LEU A 3 21.62 -17.88 -22.06
N ASP A 4 20.86 -18.07 -23.15
CA ASP A 4 19.53 -17.48 -23.34
C ASP A 4 18.52 -17.99 -22.33
N ALA A 5 18.56 -19.27 -21.97
CA ALA A 5 17.69 -19.87 -20.97
C ALA A 5 17.98 -19.31 -19.56
N THR A 6 19.24 -19.13 -19.20
CA THR A 6 19.67 -18.57 -17.91
C THR A 6 19.28 -17.09 -17.81
N GLU A 7 19.48 -16.33 -18.86
CA GLU A 7 19.11 -14.92 -18.91
C GLU A 7 17.58 -14.74 -18.82
N ASN A 8 16.81 -15.53 -19.57
CA ASN A 8 15.35 -15.52 -19.50
C ASN A 8 14.84 -15.90 -18.10
N LEU A 9 15.47 -16.87 -17.44
CA LEU A 9 15.13 -17.24 -16.07
C LEU A 9 15.42 -16.10 -15.07
N ALA A 10 16.56 -15.42 -15.19
CA ALA A 10 16.92 -14.29 -14.36
C ALA A 10 15.93 -13.12 -14.53
N GLN A 11 15.56 -12.82 -15.78
CA GLN A 11 14.57 -11.76 -16.06
C GLN A 11 13.17 -12.14 -15.58
N SER A 12 12.75 -13.39 -15.75
CA SER A 12 11.50 -13.90 -15.22
C SER A 12 11.44 -13.77 -13.70
N SER A 13 12.53 -14.07 -12.99
CA SER A 13 12.65 -13.88 -11.55
C SER A 13 12.49 -12.41 -11.15
N GLN A 14 13.11 -11.48 -11.87
CA GLN A 14 12.97 -10.05 -11.62
C GLN A 14 11.52 -9.57 -11.81
N TYR A 15 10.83 -10.02 -12.85
CA TYR A 15 9.42 -9.67 -13.06
C TYR A 15 8.52 -10.27 -12.00
N SER A 16 8.81 -11.47 -11.52
CA SER A 16 8.09 -12.09 -10.40
C SER A 16 8.19 -11.24 -9.13
N ILE A 17 9.37 -10.71 -8.81
CA ILE A 17 9.59 -9.83 -7.67
C ILE A 17 8.82 -8.52 -7.85
N LYS A 18 8.93 -7.88 -9.00
CA LYS A 18 8.21 -6.63 -9.31
C LYS A 18 6.70 -6.82 -9.25
N LEU A 19 6.20 -7.96 -9.71
CA LEU A 19 4.77 -8.28 -9.65
C LEU A 19 4.30 -8.42 -8.20
N SER A 20 5.06 -9.09 -7.35
CA SER A 20 4.77 -9.22 -5.93
C SER A 20 4.75 -7.85 -5.23
N GLU A 21 5.71 -6.99 -5.52
CA GLU A 21 5.77 -5.62 -4.99
C GLU A 21 4.57 -4.79 -5.43
N ALA A 22 4.19 -4.87 -6.72
CA ALA A 22 3.03 -4.17 -7.25
C ALA A 22 1.73 -4.65 -6.60
N LYS A 23 1.55 -5.95 -6.42
CA LYS A 23 0.40 -6.52 -5.71
C LYS A 23 0.35 -6.08 -4.25
N ALA A 24 1.51 -6.01 -3.58
CA ALA A 24 1.59 -5.55 -2.20
C ALA A 24 1.17 -4.07 -2.08
N GLN A 25 1.57 -3.21 -3.01
CA GLN A 25 1.13 -1.81 -3.04
C GLN A 25 -0.39 -1.69 -3.24
N ILE A 26 -0.96 -2.49 -4.13
CA ILE A 26 -2.42 -2.52 -4.34
C ILE A 26 -3.16 -2.91 -3.06
N GLN A 27 -2.71 -3.95 -2.37
CA GLN A 27 -3.31 -4.40 -1.12
C GLN A 27 -3.20 -3.34 -0.02
N LEU A 28 -2.06 -2.64 0.04
CA LEU A 28 -1.87 -1.54 0.98
C LEU A 28 -2.82 -0.37 0.69
N LEU A 29 -2.98 0.00 -0.57
CA LEU A 29 -3.92 1.04 -1.00
C LEU A 29 -5.37 0.66 -0.66
N ASP A 30 -5.76 -0.58 -0.92
CA ASP A 30 -7.09 -1.09 -0.59
C ASP A 30 -7.32 -1.08 0.93
N TYR A 31 -6.33 -1.48 1.71
CA TYR A 31 -6.39 -1.43 3.17
C TYR A 31 -6.57 0.00 3.70
N LEU A 32 -5.77 0.95 3.21
CA LEU A 32 -5.88 2.36 3.63
C LEU A 32 -7.24 2.95 3.24
N ARG A 33 -7.77 2.57 2.08
CA ARG A 33 -9.10 3.00 1.65
C ARG A 33 -10.19 2.46 2.56
N GLU A 34 -10.14 1.19 2.88
CA GLU A 34 -11.07 0.55 3.82
C GLU A 34 -10.98 1.19 5.21
N TYR A 35 -9.77 1.46 5.68
CA TYR A 35 -9.55 2.15 6.96
C TYR A 35 -10.23 3.52 7.00
N ILE A 36 -10.07 4.32 5.96
CA ILE A 36 -10.65 5.67 5.87
C ILE A 36 -12.18 5.62 5.75
N ASP A 37 -12.71 4.64 5.05
CA ASP A 37 -14.15 4.51 4.83
C ASP A 37 -14.88 3.97 6.07
N ASN A 38 -14.17 3.41 7.03
CA ASN A 38 -14.73 2.96 8.30
C ASN A 38 -15.04 4.16 9.19
N GLN A 39 -16.31 4.33 9.55
CA GLN A 39 -16.77 5.44 10.38
C GLN A 39 -16.16 5.44 11.79
N ASP A 40 -15.81 4.28 12.31
CA ASP A 40 -15.16 4.15 13.62
C ASP A 40 -13.76 4.80 13.64
N ASN A 41 -13.15 4.95 12.48
CA ASN A 41 -11.83 5.57 12.32
C ASN A 41 -11.90 7.07 12.00
N LYS A 42 -13.09 7.65 11.98
CA LYS A 42 -13.28 9.06 11.67
C LYS A 42 -12.53 9.94 12.70
N TYR A 43 -11.73 10.88 12.20
CA TYR A 43 -10.86 11.75 13.01
C TYR A 43 -9.80 11.01 13.83
N GLN A 44 -9.48 9.78 13.44
CA GLN A 44 -8.37 9.01 14.00
C GLN A 44 -7.13 9.12 13.11
N ILE A 45 -5.97 8.89 13.69
CA ILE A 45 -4.71 8.82 12.95
C ILE A 45 -4.80 7.74 11.87
N ILE A 46 -4.50 8.12 10.63
CA ILE A 46 -4.36 7.18 9.53
C ILE A 46 -2.97 6.55 9.60
N PRO A 47 -2.85 5.22 9.43
CA PRO A 47 -1.56 4.56 9.39
C PRO A 47 -0.60 5.22 8.40
N SER A 48 0.60 5.57 8.86
CA SER A 48 1.64 6.23 8.07
C SER A 48 2.97 5.47 8.20
N ASN A 49 3.92 5.76 7.31
CA ASN A 49 5.21 5.06 7.27
C ASN A 49 5.07 3.54 7.05
N VAL A 50 4.07 3.15 6.28
CA VAL A 50 3.71 1.75 6.00
C VAL A 50 4.30 1.24 4.69
N GLY A 51 5.14 2.03 4.03
CA GLY A 51 5.76 1.67 2.76
C GLY A 51 4.92 2.03 1.54
N LEU A 52 3.98 2.95 1.66
CA LEU A 52 3.21 3.47 0.54
C LEU A 52 4.12 4.28 -0.39
N GLU A 53 4.15 3.90 -1.66
CA GLU A 53 5.02 4.54 -2.66
C GLU A 53 4.41 5.85 -3.22
N ASP A 54 3.09 6.01 -3.16
CA ASP A 54 2.42 7.19 -3.69
C ASP A 54 2.66 8.42 -2.80
N ASN A 55 3.49 9.34 -3.29
CA ASN A 55 3.87 10.54 -2.54
C ASN A 55 2.70 11.49 -2.28
N ALA A 56 1.77 11.62 -3.22
CA ALA A 56 0.60 12.49 -3.05
C ALA A 56 -0.27 12.02 -1.90
N SER A 57 -0.57 10.72 -1.84
CA SER A 57 -1.33 10.13 -0.75
C SER A 57 -0.60 10.24 0.58
N THR A 58 0.70 9.98 0.62
CA THR A 58 1.52 10.09 1.83
C THR A 58 1.54 11.52 2.38
N THR A 59 1.68 12.51 1.52
CA THR A 59 1.67 13.92 1.92
C THR A 59 0.32 14.31 2.53
N LEU A 60 -0.78 13.91 1.90
CA LEU A 60 -2.13 14.18 2.41
C LEU A 60 -2.42 13.48 3.74
N ILE A 61 -1.99 12.24 3.88
CA ILE A 61 -2.13 11.47 5.12
C ILE A 61 -1.36 12.15 6.25
N ASN A 62 -0.14 12.62 6.00
CA ASN A 62 0.65 13.32 7.01
C ASN A 62 -0.01 14.64 7.46
N LYS A 63 -0.60 15.39 6.53
CA LYS A 63 -1.37 16.60 6.86
C LYS A 63 -2.61 16.27 7.68
N TYR A 64 -3.32 15.22 7.31
CA TYR A 64 -4.49 14.74 8.06
C TYR A 64 -4.10 14.38 9.48
N ASN A 65 -3.06 13.58 9.65
CA ASN A 65 -2.59 13.14 10.95
C ASN A 65 -2.15 14.32 11.84
N GLN A 66 -1.47 15.30 11.28
CA GLN A 66 -1.12 16.50 12.02
C GLN A 66 -2.36 17.26 12.49
N SER A 67 -3.36 17.40 11.63
CA SER A 67 -4.64 18.05 11.98
C SER A 67 -5.41 17.27 13.06
N VAL A 68 -5.35 15.94 13.04
CA VAL A 68 -5.92 15.10 14.12
C VAL A 68 -5.23 15.38 15.45
N ILE A 69 -3.92 15.43 15.47
CA ILE A 69 -3.12 15.74 16.66
C ILE A 69 -3.48 17.12 17.21
N ASP A 70 -3.55 18.12 16.36
CA ASP A 70 -3.88 19.49 16.73
C ASP A 70 -5.30 19.60 17.27
N ARG A 71 -6.26 18.94 16.63
CA ARG A 71 -7.65 18.89 17.09
C ARG A 71 -7.75 18.22 18.47
N ASN A 72 -7.10 17.08 18.65
CA ASN A 72 -7.10 16.36 19.93
C ASN A 72 -6.47 17.19 21.04
N ARG A 73 -5.45 17.99 20.73
CA ARG A 73 -4.84 18.92 21.68
C ARG A 73 -5.83 20.00 22.13
N LEU A 74 -6.58 20.59 21.19
CA LEU A 74 -7.60 21.60 21.52
C LEU A 74 -8.75 21.01 22.32
N LEU A 75 -9.16 19.78 22.04
CA LEU A 75 -10.26 19.11 22.75
C LEU A 75 -9.97 18.82 24.21
N ARG A 76 -8.70 18.94 24.67
CA ARG A 76 -8.35 18.83 26.09
C ARG A 76 -8.88 20.01 26.90
N SER A 77 -9.09 21.18 26.29
CA SER A 77 -9.51 22.41 26.95
C SER A 77 -10.68 23.12 26.26
N ALA A 78 -11.15 22.65 25.14
CA ALA A 78 -12.25 23.23 24.38
C ALA A 78 -13.28 22.16 24.01
N SER A 79 -14.52 22.60 23.75
CA SER A 79 -15.58 21.70 23.28
C SER A 79 -15.48 21.46 21.78
N GLU A 80 -16.18 20.43 21.29
CA GLU A 80 -16.27 20.11 19.87
C GLU A 80 -16.89 21.24 19.03
N ILE A 81 -17.69 22.09 19.63
CA ILE A 81 -18.35 23.23 18.96
C ILE A 81 -17.52 24.52 19.01
N ALA A 82 -16.36 24.50 19.66
CA ALA A 82 -15.46 25.66 19.65
C ALA A 82 -15.03 26.01 18.22
N PRO A 83 -14.99 27.30 17.83
CA PRO A 83 -14.68 27.70 16.44
C PRO A 83 -13.36 27.13 15.91
N GLN A 84 -12.34 27.08 16.76
CA GLN A 84 -11.03 26.52 16.38
C GLN A 84 -11.09 25.02 16.11
N VAL A 85 -11.88 24.28 16.90
CA VAL A 85 -12.10 22.83 16.73
C VAL A 85 -12.92 22.59 15.47
N LEU A 86 -13.97 23.38 15.22
CA LEU A 86 -14.78 23.28 14.00
C LEU A 86 -13.95 23.50 12.73
N THR A 87 -13.05 24.48 12.73
CA THR A 87 -12.14 24.73 11.62
C THR A 87 -11.26 23.52 11.31
N LEU A 88 -10.69 22.89 12.33
CA LEU A 88 -9.89 21.67 12.15
C LEU A 88 -10.74 20.49 11.70
N THR A 89 -11.96 20.36 12.19
CA THR A 89 -12.90 19.32 11.75
C THR A 89 -13.23 19.46 10.26
N GLU A 90 -13.51 20.67 9.78
CA GLU A 90 -13.70 20.94 8.35
C GLU A 90 -12.46 20.59 7.53
N THR A 91 -11.28 20.98 8.01
CA THR A 91 -10.01 20.65 7.36
C THR A 91 -9.83 19.14 7.24
N LEU A 92 -10.14 18.39 8.30
CA LEU A 92 -10.09 16.94 8.31
C LEU A 92 -11.07 16.31 7.32
N ASP A 93 -12.29 16.83 7.23
CA ASP A 93 -13.29 16.35 6.27
C ASP A 93 -12.83 16.58 4.81
N GLN A 94 -12.26 17.74 4.52
CA GLN A 94 -11.70 18.04 3.20
C GLN A 94 -10.50 17.16 2.87
N LEU A 95 -9.59 16.98 3.82
CA LEU A 95 -8.42 16.12 3.64
C LEU A 95 -8.83 14.66 3.46
N GLN A 96 -9.83 14.18 4.19
CA GLN A 96 -10.35 12.82 4.02
C GLN A 96 -10.86 12.59 2.60
N SER A 97 -11.62 13.54 2.06
CA SER A 97 -12.10 13.47 0.67
C SER A 97 -10.95 13.47 -0.33
N SER A 98 -9.95 14.33 -0.14
CA SER A 98 -8.76 14.39 -0.99
C SER A 98 -7.94 13.11 -0.92
N ILE A 99 -7.80 12.52 0.26
CA ILE A 99 -7.10 11.26 0.45
C ILE A 99 -7.82 10.12 -0.28
N ARG A 100 -9.15 10.04 -0.18
CA ARG A 100 -9.93 9.04 -0.93
C ARG A 100 -9.66 9.13 -2.42
N THR A 101 -9.69 10.32 -2.97
CA THR A 101 -9.41 10.56 -4.39
C THR A 101 -7.98 10.16 -4.74
N ALA A 102 -7.00 10.57 -3.96
CA ALA A 102 -5.59 10.24 -4.18
C ALA A 102 -5.34 8.73 -4.10
N LEU A 103 -5.91 8.03 -3.12
CA LEU A 103 -5.79 6.58 -2.98
C LEU A 103 -6.44 5.84 -4.15
N SER A 104 -7.59 6.32 -4.63
CA SER A 104 -8.26 5.73 -5.79
C SER A 104 -7.45 5.89 -7.08
N GLN A 105 -6.85 7.06 -7.29
CA GLN A 105 -5.97 7.32 -8.43
C GLN A 105 -4.69 6.49 -8.36
N ALA A 106 -4.07 6.43 -7.18
CA ALA A 106 -2.88 5.61 -6.94
C ALA A 106 -3.16 4.12 -7.18
N ARG A 107 -4.31 3.65 -6.71
CA ARG A 107 -4.76 2.27 -6.89
C ARG A 107 -4.97 1.93 -8.38
N HIS A 108 -5.58 2.84 -9.14
CA HIS A 108 -5.76 2.69 -10.57
C HIS A 108 -4.41 2.61 -11.30
N SER A 109 -3.49 3.52 -10.99
CA SER A 109 -2.13 3.52 -11.55
C SER A 109 -1.34 2.26 -11.19
N ALA A 110 -1.46 1.82 -9.94
CA ALA A 110 -0.81 0.59 -9.48
C ALA A 110 -1.37 -0.66 -10.20
N ASP A 111 -2.67 -0.68 -10.48
CA ASP A 111 -3.30 -1.77 -11.21
C ASP A 111 -2.83 -1.85 -12.67
N ILE A 112 -2.71 -0.71 -13.35
CA ILE A 112 -2.13 -0.63 -14.69
C ILE A 112 -0.69 -1.13 -14.68
N LYS A 113 0.11 -0.71 -13.72
CA LYS A 113 1.49 -1.17 -13.56
C LYS A 113 1.56 -2.69 -13.33
N ARG A 114 0.70 -3.20 -12.46
CA ARG A 114 0.58 -4.64 -12.22
C ARG A 114 0.25 -5.42 -13.50
N MET A 115 -0.74 -4.96 -14.26
CA MET A 115 -1.13 -5.61 -15.53
C MET A 115 0.02 -5.64 -16.53
N ASN A 116 0.77 -4.55 -16.67
CA ASN A 116 1.92 -4.48 -17.56
C ASN A 116 3.02 -5.46 -17.14
N ILE A 117 3.33 -5.52 -15.84
CA ILE A 117 4.33 -6.45 -15.30
C ILE A 117 3.88 -7.90 -15.48
N GLU A 118 2.60 -8.18 -15.23
CA GLU A 118 2.02 -9.52 -15.38
C GLU A 118 2.09 -10.02 -16.83
N ASN A 119 1.81 -9.15 -17.80
CA ASN A 119 1.95 -9.47 -19.22
C ASN A 119 3.40 -9.79 -19.59
N GLN A 120 4.35 -9.00 -19.13
CA GLN A 120 5.78 -9.24 -19.36
C GLN A 120 6.24 -10.55 -18.70
N TYR A 121 5.81 -10.79 -17.47
CA TYR A 121 6.11 -12.03 -16.75
C TYR A 121 5.57 -13.25 -17.50
N SER A 122 4.33 -13.20 -17.97
CA SER A 122 3.70 -14.28 -18.74
C SER A 122 4.46 -14.58 -20.03
N GLN A 123 4.95 -13.54 -20.73
CA GLN A 123 5.75 -13.72 -21.93
C GLN A 123 7.06 -14.45 -21.65
N TYR A 124 7.76 -14.09 -20.57
CA TYR A 124 8.99 -14.79 -20.17
C TYR A 124 8.73 -16.22 -19.71
N GLN A 125 7.63 -16.45 -18.98
CA GLN A 125 7.19 -17.78 -18.59
C GLN A 125 6.93 -18.68 -19.79
N SER A 126 6.26 -18.19 -20.84
CA SER A 126 6.01 -18.93 -22.08
C SER A 126 7.31 -19.34 -22.79
N LYS A 127 8.33 -18.46 -22.78
CA LYS A 127 9.63 -18.74 -23.39
C LYS A 127 10.42 -19.81 -22.65
N ILE A 128 10.20 -19.94 -21.35
CA ILE A 128 10.97 -20.85 -20.48
C ILE A 128 10.25 -22.20 -20.31
N SER A 129 8.94 -22.28 -20.51
CA SER A 129 8.09 -23.47 -20.28
C SER A 129 8.32 -24.62 -21.26
N SER A 130 9.38 -24.56 -22.09
CA SER A 130 9.74 -25.64 -23.00
C SER A 130 10.44 -26.84 -22.32
N THR A 131 10.86 -26.73 -21.06
CA THR A 131 11.49 -27.82 -20.31
C THR A 131 10.87 -28.00 -18.91
N PRO A 132 10.53 -29.24 -18.49
CA PRO A 132 9.89 -29.51 -17.20
C PRO A 132 10.69 -29.03 -15.99
N GLU A 133 12.02 -29.07 -16.08
CA GLU A 133 12.91 -28.64 -15.01
C GLU A 133 12.84 -27.12 -14.78
N GLN A 134 12.75 -26.34 -15.85
CA GLN A 134 12.61 -24.88 -15.79
C GLN A 134 11.26 -24.47 -15.22
N GLU A 135 10.17 -25.15 -15.60
CA GLU A 135 8.85 -24.96 -15.01
C GLU A 135 8.84 -25.17 -13.49
N ARG A 136 9.50 -26.24 -13.03
CA ARG A 136 9.59 -26.53 -11.58
C ARG A 136 10.32 -25.43 -10.84
N VAL A 137 11.43 -24.92 -11.37
CA VAL A 137 12.20 -23.82 -10.76
C VAL A 137 11.38 -22.56 -10.70
N LEU A 138 10.67 -22.19 -11.79
CA LEU A 138 9.79 -21.02 -11.82
C LEU A 138 8.65 -21.10 -10.81
N THR A 139 8.03 -22.25 -10.69
CA THR A 139 6.97 -22.49 -9.70
C THR A 139 7.50 -22.30 -8.29
N GLN A 140 8.68 -22.78 -8.00
CA GLN A 140 9.33 -22.64 -6.70
C GLN A 140 9.64 -21.16 -6.38
N ILE A 141 10.17 -20.42 -7.34
CA ILE A 141 10.43 -18.98 -7.22
C ILE A 141 9.13 -18.22 -6.96
N GLY A 142 8.09 -18.49 -7.72
CA GLY A 142 6.77 -17.87 -7.55
C GLY A 142 6.20 -18.09 -6.15
N ARG A 143 6.27 -19.30 -5.62
CA ARG A 143 5.82 -19.62 -4.25
C ARG A 143 6.62 -18.86 -3.20
N GLN A 144 7.93 -18.77 -3.34
CA GLN A 144 8.78 -18.01 -2.42
C GLN A 144 8.42 -16.52 -2.40
N GLN A 145 8.11 -15.93 -3.55
CA GLN A 145 7.71 -14.54 -3.66
C GLN A 145 6.32 -14.28 -3.05
N GLU A 146 5.36 -15.16 -3.22
CA GLU A 146 4.05 -15.07 -2.57
C GLU A 146 4.15 -15.09 -1.05
N VAL A 147 4.95 -15.99 -0.49
CA VAL A 147 5.21 -16.05 0.95
C VAL A 147 5.86 -14.76 1.45
N LYS A 148 6.84 -14.23 0.72
CA LYS A 148 7.54 -12.97 1.06
C LYS A 148 6.59 -11.78 1.07
N SER A 149 5.70 -11.68 0.08
CA SER A 149 4.69 -10.63 0.00
C SER A 149 3.68 -10.71 1.14
N GLY A 150 3.22 -11.91 1.49
CA GLY A 150 2.34 -12.14 2.63
C GLY A 150 2.97 -11.72 3.96
N LEU A 151 4.24 -12.06 4.19
CA LEU A 151 5.00 -11.65 5.37
C LEU A 151 5.18 -10.14 5.45
N TYR A 152 5.49 -9.49 4.32
CA TYR A 152 5.64 -8.04 4.23
C TYR A 152 4.35 -7.32 4.64
N LEU A 153 3.21 -7.74 4.10
CA LEU A 153 1.90 -7.19 4.46
C LEU A 153 1.56 -7.39 5.94
N MET A 154 1.85 -8.56 6.49
CA MET A 154 1.60 -8.83 7.90
C MET A 154 2.46 -7.94 8.80
N LEU A 155 3.73 -7.70 8.45
CA LEU A 155 4.62 -6.78 9.16
C LEU A 155 4.14 -5.33 9.07
N LEU A 156 3.63 -4.90 7.92
CA LEU A 156 3.02 -3.58 7.76
C LEU A 156 1.81 -3.41 8.66
N GLN A 157 0.90 -4.39 8.72
CA GLN A 157 -0.26 -4.36 9.59
C GLN A 157 0.12 -4.24 11.06
N LYS A 158 1.09 -5.02 11.53
CA LYS A 158 1.60 -4.92 12.91
C LYS A 158 2.21 -3.56 13.21
N ARG A 159 2.94 -2.99 12.27
CA ARG A 159 3.52 -1.65 12.40
C ARG A 159 2.44 -0.57 12.53
N GLU A 160 1.36 -0.69 11.76
CA GLU A 160 0.19 0.19 11.84
C GLU A 160 -0.51 0.10 13.19
N GLU A 161 -0.78 -1.10 13.67
CA GLU A 161 -1.38 -1.33 14.98
C GLU A 161 -0.54 -0.67 16.08
N ASN A 162 0.78 -0.80 16.04
CA ASN A 162 1.68 -0.14 16.98
C ASN A 162 1.64 1.39 16.86
N SER A 163 1.58 1.93 15.66
CA SER A 163 1.48 3.39 15.43
C SER A 163 0.18 3.95 15.96
N ILE A 164 -0.94 3.27 15.76
CA ILE A 164 -2.25 3.64 16.27
C ILE A 164 -2.26 3.57 17.81
N SER A 165 -1.72 2.52 18.39
CA SER A 165 -1.62 2.34 19.84
C SER A 165 -0.79 3.44 20.49
N LEU A 166 0.34 3.85 19.91
CA LEU A 166 1.19 4.94 20.39
C LEU A 166 0.50 6.31 20.27
N ALA A 167 -0.31 6.51 19.25
CA ALA A 167 -1.07 7.76 19.07
C ALA A 167 -2.26 7.86 20.03
N ALA A 168 -2.80 6.74 20.52
CA ALA A 168 -3.91 6.70 21.47
C ALA A 168 -3.49 6.91 22.92
N THR A 169 -2.20 6.77 23.25
CA THR A 169 -1.63 7.05 24.58
C THR A 169 -1.12 8.47 24.67
#